data_0f68f3a09ae262e7098971099717c2d2
#
_entry.id   0f68f3a09ae262e7098971099717c2d2
#
_cell.length_a   1.000
_cell.length_b   1.000
_cell.length_c   1.000
_cell.angle_alpha   90.00
_cell.angle_beta   90.00
_cell.angle_gamma   90.00
#
_symmetry.space_group_name_H-M   'P 1'
#
loop_
_entity.id
_entity.type
_entity.pdbx_description
1 polymer ?
#
loop_
_entity_poly.entity_id
_entity_poly.type
_entity_poly.pdbx_seq_one_letter_code
_entity_poly.pdbx_strand_id
1 'polypeptide(L)'
;MTITAHSRRDFLVQAARVGALGAAGLSGVSAFATPQTRVFAAGTAGKPIPYGAAVRADALTSDMSYRGAVIANCQIIVPEGEMKWPDIHPARGEYRFEKADALMDFARQNRIQVRGHTLAWYGGMPAWTAAIDSGAEAERELVDHIETVVSRYRGAIPSWDVVNEPLVDWPDGPTSLRPSIWTTQLGPSYLPIALRATAAVDPDTQLVLNEYDIEYQGPRFAARRKALLQLLRSLRDRDVPLHGIGLQAHLFASRAINRDGLQDFLREVAALKLDVLITELDVIDDEFPGRVSERDALVAGLAGQFLEAVCDVVRPKAILTWGLSDRYTWVPTYFKRTDGMPNRPLPLDADLKRKPLFDVIEEYRRKSV
;
A
#
# COMPACT_ATOMS: atom_id res chain seq x y z
N MET A 1 14.87 -31.42 6.94
CA MET A 1 15.66 -30.34 6.33
C MET A 1 14.95 -29.05 6.69
N THR A 2 15.50 -28.31 7.65
CA THR A 2 14.82 -27.17 8.27
C THR A 2 15.03 -25.97 7.35
N ILE A 3 13.97 -25.54 6.66
CA ILE A 3 13.99 -24.33 5.84
C ILE A 3 13.95 -23.15 6.82
N THR A 4 15.08 -22.48 6.97
CA THR A 4 15.17 -21.21 7.70
C THR A 4 14.35 -20.17 6.93
N ALA A 5 13.19 -19.85 7.47
CA ALA A 5 12.39 -18.72 7.02
C ALA A 5 13.25 -17.46 7.12
N HIS A 6 13.69 -16.91 6.01
CA HIS A 6 14.23 -15.54 5.96
C HIS A 6 13.15 -14.62 6.49
N SER A 7 13.45 -14.00 7.62
CA SER A 7 12.50 -13.14 8.31
C SER A 7 12.24 -11.90 7.46
N ARG A 8 10.97 -11.54 7.27
CA ARG A 8 10.57 -10.23 6.72
C ARG A 8 11.19 -9.03 7.47
N ARG A 9 11.82 -9.29 8.60
CA ARG A 9 12.55 -8.31 9.38
C ARG A 9 13.71 -7.67 8.61
N ASP A 10 14.35 -8.42 7.70
CA ASP A 10 15.45 -7.90 6.87
C ASP A 10 14.92 -7.09 5.68
N PHE A 11 13.68 -7.33 5.30
CA PHE A 11 12.96 -6.72 4.19
C PHE A 11 12.82 -5.20 4.33
N LEU A 12 12.52 -4.71 5.53
CA LEU A 12 12.06 -3.34 5.73
C LEU A 12 13.17 -2.38 6.15
N VAL A 13 14.30 -2.91 6.65
CA VAL A 13 15.45 -2.12 7.06
C VAL A 13 16.32 -1.69 5.86
N GLN A 14 16.31 -2.42 4.76
CA GLN A 14 17.18 -2.13 3.60
C GLN A 14 16.55 -1.21 2.54
N ALA A 15 15.23 -1.08 2.48
CA ALA A 15 14.57 -0.17 1.53
C ALA A 15 14.97 1.32 1.70
N ALA A 16 15.61 1.65 2.83
CA ALA A 16 16.04 3.01 3.16
C ALA A 16 17.45 3.39 2.64
N ARG A 17 18.18 2.51 1.92
CA ARG A 17 19.61 2.75 1.62
C ARG A 17 19.94 3.15 0.19
N VAL A 18 18.98 3.35 -0.69
CA VAL A 18 19.26 3.74 -2.09
C VAL A 18 18.61 5.10 -2.39
N GLY A 19 19.40 6.15 -2.29
CA GLY A 19 19.01 7.44 -2.83
C GLY A 19 19.57 8.66 -2.11
N ALA A 20 20.84 8.94 -2.28
CA ALA A 20 21.40 10.24 -1.95
C ALA A 20 22.34 10.71 -3.06
N LEU A 21 21.88 11.59 -3.92
CA LEU A 21 22.73 12.60 -4.60
C LEU A 21 21.82 13.77 -5.04
N GLY A 22 22.21 14.96 -4.60
CA GLY A 22 21.38 16.15 -4.61
C GLY A 22 21.40 16.97 -5.87
N ALA A 23 20.48 17.95 -5.87
CA ALA A 23 20.74 19.31 -6.40
C ALA A 23 19.63 20.25 -5.92
N ALA A 24 20.00 21.44 -5.51
CA ALA A 24 19.15 22.51 -5.01
C ALA A 24 18.47 23.29 -6.15
N GLY A 25 17.26 23.82 -5.91
CA GLY A 25 16.72 24.87 -6.76
C GLY A 25 15.21 25.11 -6.68
N LEU A 26 14.86 26.24 -6.07
CA LEU A 26 13.72 27.14 -6.32
C LEU A 26 12.29 26.70 -6.02
N SER A 27 11.77 27.29 -4.96
CA SER A 27 10.41 27.24 -4.45
C SER A 27 9.42 27.95 -5.38
N GLY A 28 8.51 27.18 -5.98
CA GLY A 28 7.31 27.69 -6.61
C GLY A 28 6.08 27.07 -5.93
N VAL A 29 5.37 27.84 -5.11
CA VAL A 29 4.09 27.42 -4.55
C VAL A 29 3.04 27.46 -5.66
N SER A 30 2.78 26.33 -6.31
CA SER A 30 1.65 26.18 -7.23
C SER A 30 0.41 25.79 -6.43
N ALA A 31 -0.59 26.66 -6.42
CA ALA A 31 -1.90 26.39 -5.83
C ALA A 31 -2.57 25.21 -6.56
N PHE A 32 -2.73 24.09 -5.88
CA PHE A 32 -3.53 22.96 -6.33
C PHE A 32 -5.02 23.28 -6.06
N ALA A 33 -5.71 23.87 -6.99
CA ALA A 33 -7.13 24.14 -6.85
C ALA A 33 -7.90 23.69 -8.09
N THR A 34 -8.32 22.45 -8.07
CA THR A 34 -9.58 22.00 -8.68
C THR A 34 -10.12 20.86 -7.83
N PRO A 35 -11.38 20.90 -7.36
CA PRO A 35 -11.93 19.79 -6.58
C PRO A 35 -11.99 18.55 -7.47
N GLN A 36 -11.08 17.61 -7.22
CA GLN A 36 -11.19 16.28 -7.82
C GLN A 36 -12.37 15.59 -7.13
N THR A 37 -13.37 15.23 -7.90
CA THR A 37 -14.49 14.42 -7.43
C THR A 37 -13.93 13.16 -6.79
N ARG A 38 -14.28 12.91 -5.52
CA ARG A 38 -13.87 11.72 -4.74
C ARG A 38 -14.13 10.46 -5.57
N VAL A 39 -13.08 9.83 -6.14
CA VAL A 39 -13.24 8.56 -6.87
C VAL A 39 -13.59 7.42 -5.92
N PHE A 40 -13.15 7.53 -4.68
CA PHE A 40 -13.50 6.56 -3.64
C PHE A 40 -14.87 6.80 -3.00
N ALA A 41 -15.56 7.89 -3.36
CA ALA A 41 -16.97 8.06 -2.99
C ALA A 41 -17.82 7.07 -3.77
N ALA A 42 -18.52 6.22 -3.03
CA ALA A 42 -19.51 5.21 -3.44
C ALA A 42 -19.40 4.79 -4.92
N GLY A 43 -18.78 3.63 -5.16
CA GLY A 43 -18.74 3.05 -6.50
C GLY A 43 -20.13 3.10 -7.12
N THR A 44 -20.30 3.92 -8.15
CA THR A 44 -21.54 3.96 -8.90
C THR A 44 -21.77 2.59 -9.49
N ALA A 45 -22.89 1.97 -9.14
CA ALA A 45 -23.30 0.70 -9.71
C ALA A 45 -23.15 0.75 -11.26
N GLY A 46 -22.50 -0.25 -11.83
CA GLY A 46 -22.30 -0.36 -13.27
C GLY A 46 -21.00 0.23 -13.84
N LYS A 47 -20.15 0.94 -13.05
CA LYS A 47 -18.81 1.33 -13.51
C LYS A 47 -17.75 0.30 -13.07
N PRO A 48 -16.71 0.02 -13.87
CA PRO A 48 -15.60 -0.82 -13.44
C PRO A 48 -14.94 -0.30 -12.17
N ILE A 49 -14.43 -1.22 -11.33
CA ILE A 49 -13.58 -0.85 -10.18
C ILE A 49 -12.33 -0.15 -10.73
N PRO A 50 -11.92 1.02 -10.18
CA PRO A 50 -10.71 1.70 -10.62
C PRO A 50 -9.48 0.81 -10.44
N TYR A 51 -8.60 0.80 -11.44
CA TYR A 51 -7.33 0.08 -11.41
C TYR A 51 -6.16 1.05 -11.35
N GLY A 52 -5.10 0.65 -10.70
CA GLY A 52 -3.86 1.41 -10.64
C GLY A 52 -2.66 0.58 -10.24
N ALA A 53 -1.52 1.24 -10.14
CA ALA A 53 -0.27 0.60 -9.77
C ALA A 53 0.62 1.52 -8.92
N ALA A 54 1.45 0.91 -8.08
CA ALA A 54 2.58 1.61 -7.49
C ALA A 54 3.60 1.97 -8.59
N VAL A 55 4.16 3.17 -8.50
CA VAL A 55 5.09 3.70 -9.49
C VAL A 55 6.22 4.47 -8.81
N ARG A 56 7.34 4.59 -9.52
CA ARG A 56 8.51 5.38 -9.09
C ARG A 56 8.73 6.55 -10.04
N ALA A 57 9.05 7.70 -9.48
CA ALA A 57 9.28 8.93 -10.24
C ALA A 57 10.45 8.79 -11.23
N ASP A 58 11.54 8.12 -10.84
CA ASP A 58 12.70 7.87 -11.68
C ASP A 58 12.37 7.00 -12.90
N ALA A 59 11.57 5.94 -12.72
CA ALA A 59 11.13 5.05 -13.80
C ALA A 59 10.21 5.80 -14.79
N LEU A 60 9.28 6.61 -14.30
CA LEU A 60 8.40 7.42 -15.14
C LEU A 60 9.15 8.51 -15.93
N THR A 61 10.28 8.98 -15.41
CA THR A 61 11.09 10.02 -16.06
C THR A 61 12.06 9.42 -17.09
N SER A 62 12.67 8.29 -16.78
CA SER A 62 13.74 7.68 -17.59
C SER A 62 13.23 6.71 -18.66
N ASP A 63 12.05 6.11 -18.49
CA ASP A 63 11.47 5.12 -19.41
C ASP A 63 10.14 5.60 -19.99
N MET A 64 10.19 6.19 -21.18
CA MET A 64 9.01 6.71 -21.88
C MET A 64 8.01 5.63 -22.27
N SER A 65 8.47 4.38 -22.51
CA SER A 65 7.61 3.25 -22.82
C SER A 65 6.82 2.83 -21.59
N TYR A 66 7.47 2.73 -20.44
CA TYR A 66 6.81 2.46 -19.16
C TYR A 66 5.84 3.58 -18.77
N ARG A 67 6.27 4.84 -18.92
CA ARG A 67 5.39 6.01 -18.73
C ARG A 67 4.12 5.90 -19.57
N GLY A 68 4.25 5.54 -20.85
CA GLY A 68 3.11 5.32 -21.75
C GLY A 68 2.20 4.17 -21.29
N ALA A 69 2.78 3.08 -20.80
CA ALA A 69 2.03 1.94 -20.25
C ALA A 69 1.23 2.33 -19.00
N VAL A 70 1.81 3.12 -18.09
CA VAL A 70 1.10 3.64 -16.91
C VAL A 70 -0.08 4.52 -17.33
N ILE A 71 0.12 5.47 -18.25
CA ILE A 71 -0.94 6.35 -18.75
C ILE A 71 -2.08 5.54 -19.39
N ALA A 72 -1.76 4.49 -20.13
CA ALA A 72 -2.75 3.70 -20.85
C ALA A 72 -3.59 2.77 -19.96
N ASN A 73 -3.06 2.35 -18.81
CA ASN A 73 -3.67 1.30 -18.01
C ASN A 73 -4.13 1.74 -16.62
N CYS A 74 -3.57 2.82 -16.04
CA CYS A 74 -3.85 3.21 -14.67
C CYS A 74 -4.80 4.41 -14.57
N GLN A 75 -5.83 4.32 -13.72
CA GLN A 75 -6.64 5.44 -13.26
C GLN A 75 -6.12 6.02 -11.93
N ILE A 76 -5.32 5.23 -11.21
CA ILE A 76 -4.74 5.59 -9.92
C ILE A 76 -3.27 5.21 -9.94
N ILE A 77 -2.41 6.02 -9.33
CA ILE A 77 -1.03 5.64 -9.00
C ILE A 77 -0.78 5.78 -7.50
N VAL A 78 0.17 4.97 -7.01
CA VAL A 78 0.67 5.04 -5.63
C VAL A 78 2.17 5.33 -5.71
N PRO A 79 2.70 6.37 -5.06
CA PRO A 79 4.15 6.57 -4.93
C PRO A 79 4.78 5.41 -4.16
N GLU A 80 5.68 4.65 -4.80
CA GLU A 80 6.30 3.46 -4.16
C GLU A 80 7.19 3.85 -2.98
N GLY A 81 7.89 4.98 -3.07
CA GLY A 81 8.81 5.48 -2.05
C GLY A 81 8.67 6.96 -1.74
N GLU A 82 8.29 7.77 -2.71
CA GLU A 82 8.45 9.23 -2.72
C GLU A 82 7.60 9.98 -1.68
N MET A 83 6.60 9.31 -1.08
CA MET A 83 5.80 9.85 0.03
C MET A 83 6.11 9.18 1.39
N LYS A 84 7.14 8.34 1.46
CA LYS A 84 7.62 7.75 2.71
C LYS A 84 8.57 8.70 3.44
N TRP A 85 8.71 8.53 4.74
CA TRP A 85 9.54 9.37 5.60
C TRP A 85 10.97 9.64 5.07
N PRO A 86 11.73 8.63 4.58
CA PRO A 86 13.10 8.86 4.14
C PRO A 86 13.22 9.83 2.96
N ASP A 87 12.23 9.85 2.08
CA ASP A 87 12.22 10.74 0.92
C ASP A 87 11.65 12.12 1.26
N ILE A 88 10.58 12.18 2.06
CA ILE A 88 9.90 13.45 2.38
C ILE A 88 10.52 14.17 3.59
N HIS A 89 10.93 13.45 4.66
CA HIS A 89 11.40 14.03 5.92
C HIS A 89 12.75 13.41 6.34
N PRO A 90 13.79 13.54 5.49
CA PRO A 90 15.07 12.84 5.66
C PRO A 90 15.87 13.27 6.88
N ALA A 91 15.70 14.51 7.36
CA ALA A 91 16.31 15.05 8.54
C ALA A 91 15.28 15.85 9.34
N ARG A 92 15.51 16.00 10.65
CA ARG A 92 14.59 16.72 11.54
C ARG A 92 14.36 18.17 11.04
N GLY A 93 13.08 18.52 10.81
CA GLY A 93 12.68 19.83 10.30
C GLY A 93 13.02 20.08 8.82
N GLU A 94 13.53 19.08 8.10
CA GLU A 94 13.83 19.20 6.68
C GLU A 94 12.81 18.36 5.87
N TYR A 95 12.07 19.04 4.99
CA TYR A 95 11.10 18.40 4.09
C TYR A 95 11.53 18.54 2.64
N ARG A 96 11.42 17.46 1.88
CA ARG A 96 11.73 17.37 0.44
C ARG A 96 10.54 16.82 -0.32
N PHE A 97 9.97 17.62 -1.21
CA PHE A 97 8.76 17.25 -1.92
C PHE A 97 8.97 17.05 -3.43
N GLU A 98 10.16 17.29 -3.95
CA GLU A 98 10.44 17.36 -5.39
C GLU A 98 10.02 16.08 -6.12
N LYS A 99 10.31 14.92 -5.56
CA LYS A 99 9.95 13.63 -6.17
C LYS A 99 8.43 13.38 -6.09
N ALA A 100 7.83 13.66 -4.95
CA ALA A 100 6.39 13.49 -4.76
C ALA A 100 5.61 14.48 -5.63
N ASP A 101 6.05 15.74 -5.70
CA ASP A 101 5.47 16.76 -6.58
C ASP A 101 5.56 16.37 -8.06
N ALA A 102 6.67 15.79 -8.49
CA ALA A 102 6.82 15.30 -9.86
C ALA A 102 5.78 14.21 -10.20
N LEU A 103 5.47 13.30 -9.25
CA LEU A 103 4.41 12.31 -9.40
C LEU A 103 3.01 12.95 -9.42
N MET A 104 2.77 13.93 -8.54
CA MET A 104 1.51 14.68 -8.53
C MET A 104 1.29 15.44 -9.84
N ASP A 105 2.33 16.08 -10.38
CA ASP A 105 2.26 16.77 -11.66
C ASP A 105 2.03 15.82 -12.84
N PHE A 106 2.73 14.67 -12.85
CA PHE A 106 2.50 13.61 -13.83
C PHE A 106 1.05 13.14 -13.80
N ALA A 107 0.55 12.84 -12.62
CA ALA A 107 -0.83 12.35 -12.43
C ALA A 107 -1.86 13.41 -12.90
N ARG A 108 -1.69 14.66 -12.50
CA ARG A 108 -2.55 15.78 -12.89
C ARG A 108 -2.57 15.98 -14.42
N GLN A 109 -1.41 15.97 -15.07
CA GLN A 109 -1.29 16.12 -16.52
C GLN A 109 -2.01 15.01 -17.30
N ASN A 110 -2.07 13.80 -16.72
CA ASN A 110 -2.64 12.63 -17.38
C ASN A 110 -4.03 12.25 -16.83
N ARG A 111 -4.63 13.06 -15.94
CA ARG A 111 -5.92 12.80 -15.28
C ARG A 111 -5.93 11.48 -14.51
N ILE A 112 -4.83 11.12 -13.92
CA ILE A 112 -4.64 9.97 -13.05
C ILE A 112 -4.74 10.47 -11.60
N GLN A 113 -5.35 9.70 -10.71
CA GLN A 113 -5.40 10.03 -9.30
C GLN A 113 -4.17 9.50 -8.57
N VAL A 114 -3.84 10.14 -7.45
CA VAL A 114 -2.76 9.68 -6.57
C VAL A 114 -3.36 9.23 -5.25
N ARG A 115 -3.00 8.03 -4.81
CA ARG A 115 -3.27 7.55 -3.46
C ARG A 115 -2.01 7.71 -2.62
N GLY A 116 -2.10 8.38 -1.49
CA GLY A 116 -0.96 8.67 -0.62
C GLY A 116 -0.51 7.43 0.17
N HIS A 117 0.81 7.18 0.21
CA HIS A 117 1.41 6.06 0.91
C HIS A 117 2.81 6.44 1.41
N THR A 118 3.08 6.47 2.70
CA THR A 118 2.25 6.26 3.87
C THR A 118 2.67 7.23 4.99
N LEU A 119 1.73 7.62 5.87
CA LEU A 119 2.01 8.64 6.90
C LEU A 119 2.66 8.05 8.16
N ALA A 120 2.14 6.95 8.70
CA ALA A 120 2.70 6.27 9.86
C ALA A 120 3.01 4.82 9.55
N TRP A 121 4.29 4.46 9.58
CA TRP A 121 4.79 3.11 9.34
C TRP A 121 5.96 2.80 10.28
N TYR A 122 6.21 1.53 10.56
CA TYR A 122 7.34 1.13 11.39
C TYR A 122 8.64 1.01 10.60
N GLY A 123 8.54 0.81 9.29
CA GLY A 123 9.67 0.59 8.39
C GLY A 123 10.19 1.88 7.75
N GLY A 124 11.44 1.82 7.28
CA GLY A 124 12.02 2.91 6.51
C GLY A 124 12.15 4.23 7.27
N MET A 125 12.25 4.22 8.59
CA MET A 125 12.39 5.47 9.35
C MET A 125 13.77 6.09 9.18
N PRO A 126 13.87 7.41 8.98
CA PRO A 126 15.15 8.12 8.93
C PRO A 126 15.94 7.98 10.24
N ALA A 127 17.27 7.97 10.15
CA ALA A 127 18.13 7.73 11.31
C ALA A 127 17.91 8.73 12.47
N TRP A 128 17.50 9.97 12.16
CA TRP A 128 17.27 11.00 13.18
C TRP A 128 16.11 10.66 14.12
N THR A 129 15.14 9.83 13.69
CA THR A 129 14.00 9.45 14.52
C THR A 129 14.39 8.58 15.71
N ALA A 130 15.56 7.93 15.65
CA ALA A 130 16.10 7.18 16.79
C ALA A 130 16.48 8.05 17.99
N ALA A 131 16.59 9.37 17.81
CA ALA A 131 16.85 10.33 18.87
C ALA A 131 15.58 10.84 19.57
N ILE A 132 14.38 10.43 19.12
CA ILE A 132 13.11 10.74 19.79
C ILE A 132 13.04 9.93 21.08
N ASP A 133 13.04 10.57 22.23
CA ASP A 133 13.20 9.92 23.53
C ASP A 133 11.98 10.04 24.46
N SER A 134 10.95 10.76 24.05
CA SER A 134 9.73 10.96 24.85
C SER A 134 8.44 10.87 24.04
N GLY A 135 7.34 10.48 24.72
CA GLY A 135 6.01 10.41 24.10
C GLY A 135 5.54 11.76 23.58
N ALA A 136 5.79 12.85 24.32
CA ALA A 136 5.42 14.20 23.88
C ALA A 136 6.18 14.64 22.62
N GLU A 137 7.45 14.27 22.50
CA GLU A 137 8.23 14.52 21.28
C GLU A 137 7.75 13.66 20.11
N ALA A 138 7.54 12.37 20.35
CA ALA A 138 7.04 11.45 19.32
C ALA A 138 5.67 11.88 18.75
N GLU A 139 4.76 12.31 19.63
CA GLU A 139 3.45 12.82 19.20
C GLU A 139 3.60 14.08 18.35
N ARG A 140 4.42 15.04 18.80
CA ARG A 140 4.67 16.26 18.03
C ARG A 140 5.27 15.97 16.66
N GLU A 141 6.34 15.16 16.58
CA GLU A 141 7.00 14.83 15.30
C GLU A 141 6.07 14.07 14.33
N LEU A 142 5.22 13.18 14.87
CA LEU A 142 4.24 12.46 14.07
C LEU A 142 3.16 13.41 13.53
N VAL A 143 2.62 14.28 14.37
CA VAL A 143 1.57 15.24 14.00
C VAL A 143 2.12 16.27 13.03
N ASP A 144 3.28 16.87 13.31
CA ASP A 144 3.93 17.87 12.45
C ASP A 144 4.22 17.29 11.04
N HIS A 145 4.69 16.03 10.97
CA HIS A 145 4.88 15.35 9.69
C HIS A 145 3.56 15.20 8.93
N ILE A 146 2.52 14.69 9.59
CA ILE A 146 1.21 14.48 8.98
C ILE A 146 0.63 15.82 8.52
N GLU A 147 0.66 16.84 9.36
CA GLU A 147 0.13 18.17 9.03
C GLU A 147 0.87 18.77 7.83
N THR A 148 2.19 18.66 7.80
CA THR A 148 3.01 19.20 6.72
C THR A 148 2.73 18.50 5.39
N VAL A 149 2.72 17.16 5.39
CA VAL A 149 2.54 16.36 4.16
C VAL A 149 1.11 16.46 3.65
N VAL A 150 0.13 16.28 4.53
CA VAL A 150 -1.28 16.29 4.13
C VAL A 150 -1.74 17.69 3.72
N SER A 151 -1.28 18.75 4.39
CA SER A 151 -1.60 20.14 3.99
C SER A 151 -1.10 20.46 2.59
N ARG A 152 0.10 19.98 2.23
CA ARG A 152 0.66 20.20 0.89
C ARG A 152 -0.24 19.64 -0.22
N TYR A 153 -0.84 18.48 0.02
CA TYR A 153 -1.64 17.75 -0.97
C TYR A 153 -3.14 17.76 -0.67
N ARG A 154 -3.58 18.65 0.22
CA ARG A 154 -4.97 18.76 0.64
C ARG A 154 -5.90 18.89 -0.57
N GLY A 155 -6.95 18.05 -0.60
CA GLY A 155 -7.93 18.00 -1.69
C GLY A 155 -7.42 17.38 -2.99
N ALA A 156 -6.12 17.11 -3.13
CA ALA A 156 -5.53 16.49 -4.32
C ALA A 156 -5.33 14.97 -4.16
N ILE A 157 -5.20 14.48 -2.93
CA ILE A 157 -5.06 13.05 -2.62
C ILE A 157 -6.36 12.54 -1.98
N PRO A 158 -7.17 11.76 -2.70
CA PRO A 158 -8.49 11.33 -2.23
C PRO A 158 -8.44 10.22 -1.16
N SER A 159 -7.30 9.54 -0.98
CA SER A 159 -7.13 8.45 0.00
C SER A 159 -5.69 8.35 0.46
N TRP A 160 -5.48 8.14 1.77
CA TRP A 160 -4.17 7.90 2.40
C TRP A 160 -4.13 6.57 3.15
N ASP A 161 -3.02 5.86 3.02
CA ASP A 161 -2.59 4.89 4.04
C ASP A 161 -2.05 5.67 5.22
N VAL A 162 -2.95 5.98 6.18
CA VAL A 162 -2.56 6.74 7.36
C VAL A 162 -1.70 5.92 8.29
N VAL A 163 -2.06 4.64 8.46
CA VAL A 163 -1.27 3.66 9.23
C VAL A 163 -1.04 2.44 8.37
N ASN A 164 0.24 2.10 8.21
CA ASN A 164 0.66 0.93 7.45
C ASN A 164 1.25 -0.14 8.39
N GLU A 165 0.79 -1.38 8.25
CA GLU A 165 1.32 -2.59 8.89
C GLU A 165 1.47 -2.51 10.42
N PRO A 166 0.43 -2.14 11.17
CA PRO A 166 0.55 -1.94 12.61
C PRO A 166 0.76 -3.24 13.41
N LEU A 167 0.36 -4.41 12.90
CA LEU A 167 0.41 -5.66 13.65
C LEU A 167 1.74 -6.40 13.48
N VAL A 168 2.20 -7.08 14.54
CA VAL A 168 3.30 -8.05 14.43
C VAL A 168 2.90 -9.26 13.58
N ASP A 169 3.88 -10.04 13.13
CA ASP A 169 3.62 -11.20 12.27
C ASP A 169 2.79 -12.30 12.94
N TRP A 170 2.90 -12.45 14.27
CA TRP A 170 2.16 -13.40 15.09
C TRP A 170 1.43 -12.70 16.23
N PRO A 171 0.31 -12.00 15.94
CA PRO A 171 -0.40 -11.30 16.98
C PRO A 171 -1.19 -12.27 17.87
N ASP A 172 -1.21 -11.97 19.16
CA ASP A 172 -2.05 -12.64 20.17
C ASP A 172 -3.27 -11.83 20.58
N GLY A 173 -3.35 -10.55 20.10
CA GLY A 173 -4.47 -9.66 20.37
C GLY A 173 -4.35 -8.31 19.65
N PRO A 174 -5.30 -7.39 19.89
CA PRO A 174 -5.35 -6.08 19.20
C PRO A 174 -4.21 -5.13 19.62
N THR A 175 -3.53 -5.43 20.72
CA THR A 175 -2.39 -4.66 21.22
C THR A 175 -1.06 -5.25 20.78
N SER A 176 -1.05 -6.32 20.00
CA SER A 176 0.17 -6.92 19.41
C SER A 176 0.69 -6.07 18.27
N LEU A 177 1.04 -4.82 18.59
CA LEU A 177 1.52 -3.85 17.61
C LEU A 177 3.01 -4.07 17.34
N ARG A 178 3.38 -3.79 16.10
CA ARG A 178 4.76 -3.93 15.62
C ARG A 178 5.68 -2.92 16.33
N PRO A 179 6.84 -3.37 16.85
CA PRO A 179 7.82 -2.46 17.44
C PRO A 179 8.25 -1.38 16.44
N SER A 180 8.12 -0.14 16.84
CA SER A 180 8.51 1.06 16.11
C SER A 180 8.80 2.19 17.09
N ILE A 181 9.33 3.31 16.61
CA ILE A 181 9.45 4.51 17.44
C ILE A 181 8.06 4.93 17.98
N TRP A 182 7.02 4.82 17.15
CA TRP A 182 5.66 5.18 17.53
C TRP A 182 5.12 4.30 18.66
N THR A 183 5.23 2.97 18.52
CA THR A 183 4.77 2.05 19.58
C THR A 183 5.61 2.11 20.84
N THR A 184 6.92 2.38 20.72
CA THR A 184 7.83 2.52 21.87
C THR A 184 7.46 3.74 22.68
N GLN A 185 7.18 4.88 22.06
CA GLN A 185 6.97 6.16 22.73
C GLN A 185 5.50 6.45 23.04
N LEU A 186 4.57 6.01 22.20
CA LEU A 186 3.14 6.35 22.28
C LEU A 186 2.26 5.14 22.58
N GLY A 187 2.80 3.91 22.50
CA GLY A 187 1.98 2.71 22.59
C GLY A 187 0.90 2.68 21.50
N PRO A 188 -0.27 2.07 21.78
CA PRO A 188 -1.39 2.01 20.82
C PRO A 188 -2.00 3.37 20.46
N SER A 189 -1.68 4.42 21.21
CA SER A 189 -2.26 5.76 20.98
C SER A 189 -1.76 6.42 19.69
N TYR A 190 -0.65 5.97 19.10
CA TYR A 190 -0.17 6.54 17.85
C TYR A 190 -1.16 6.38 16.69
N LEU A 191 -1.98 5.29 16.70
CA LEU A 191 -2.98 5.07 15.65
C LEU A 191 -4.08 6.15 15.65
N PRO A 192 -4.82 6.39 16.77
CA PRO A 192 -5.80 7.47 16.80
C PRO A 192 -5.17 8.87 16.65
N ILE A 193 -3.93 9.09 17.11
CA ILE A 193 -3.22 10.36 16.90
C ILE A 193 -3.05 10.60 15.40
N ALA A 194 -2.46 9.65 14.66
CA ALA A 194 -2.24 9.78 13.23
C ALA A 194 -3.55 9.97 12.43
N LEU A 195 -4.57 9.18 12.73
CA LEU A 195 -5.86 9.25 12.05
C LEU A 195 -6.57 10.58 12.29
N ARG A 196 -6.58 11.08 13.54
CA ARG A 196 -7.21 12.35 13.88
C ARG A 196 -6.44 13.55 13.33
N ALA A 197 -5.13 13.53 13.36
CA ALA A 197 -4.30 14.57 12.75
C ALA A 197 -4.58 14.67 11.24
N THR A 198 -4.64 13.54 10.53
CA THR A 198 -4.97 13.52 9.11
C THR A 198 -6.35 14.06 8.82
N ALA A 199 -7.37 13.62 9.58
CA ALA A 199 -8.76 14.10 9.44
C ALA A 199 -8.90 15.60 9.72
N ALA A 200 -8.14 16.15 10.65
CA ALA A 200 -8.16 17.56 10.98
C ALA A 200 -7.63 18.43 9.83
N VAL A 201 -6.62 17.96 9.13
CA VAL A 201 -6.02 18.67 8.00
C VAL A 201 -6.86 18.54 6.73
N ASP A 202 -7.25 17.32 6.37
CA ASP A 202 -8.07 17.06 5.17
C ASP A 202 -9.27 16.16 5.53
N PRO A 203 -10.39 16.78 5.94
CA PRO A 203 -11.59 16.04 6.36
C PRO A 203 -12.28 15.30 5.21
N ASP A 204 -11.90 15.60 3.98
CA ASP A 204 -12.49 15.01 2.79
C ASP A 204 -11.72 13.79 2.26
N THR A 205 -10.49 13.57 2.71
CA THR A 205 -9.70 12.41 2.29
C THR A 205 -10.15 11.13 2.98
N GLN A 206 -10.04 9.99 2.29
CA GLN A 206 -10.34 8.68 2.86
C GLN A 206 -9.14 8.16 3.67
N LEU A 207 -9.36 7.89 4.96
CA LEU A 207 -8.34 7.39 5.88
C LEU A 207 -8.37 5.87 5.93
N VAL A 208 -7.26 5.24 5.58
CA VAL A 208 -7.13 3.79 5.44
C VAL A 208 -6.05 3.26 6.38
N LEU A 209 -6.32 2.12 6.99
CA LEU A 209 -5.33 1.27 7.65
C LEU A 209 -4.98 0.14 6.68
N ASN A 210 -3.70 -0.01 6.35
CA ASN A 210 -3.22 -0.96 5.35
C ASN A 210 -2.50 -2.13 6.00
N GLU A 211 -2.82 -3.38 5.59
CA GLU A 211 -2.28 -4.57 6.25
C GLU A 211 -2.12 -5.76 5.27
N TYR A 212 -1.28 -6.73 5.63
CA TYR A 212 -0.95 -7.89 4.82
C TYR A 212 -1.16 -9.22 5.57
N ASP A 213 -0.94 -10.34 4.88
CA ASP A 213 -0.99 -11.71 5.44
C ASP A 213 -2.32 -12.06 6.14
N ILE A 214 -3.44 -11.63 5.58
CA ILE A 214 -4.78 -11.97 6.06
C ILE A 214 -5.49 -12.98 5.14
N GLU A 215 -4.89 -13.31 4.00
CA GLU A 215 -5.49 -14.09 2.91
C GLU A 215 -5.41 -15.59 3.13
N TYR A 216 -4.42 -16.07 3.88
CA TYR A 216 -3.97 -17.46 3.84
C TYR A 216 -4.60 -18.37 4.89
N GLN A 217 -4.46 -19.69 4.65
CA GLN A 217 -4.75 -20.72 5.62
C GLN A 217 -3.67 -20.79 6.72
N GLY A 218 -4.08 -21.24 7.91
CA GLY A 218 -3.19 -21.50 9.02
C GLY A 218 -3.40 -20.60 10.23
N PRO A 219 -2.91 -21.05 11.40
CA PRO A 219 -3.19 -20.40 12.69
C PRO A 219 -2.64 -18.98 12.78
N ARG A 220 -1.47 -18.71 12.20
CA ARG A 220 -0.88 -17.37 12.13
C ARG A 220 -1.81 -16.37 11.46
N PHE A 221 -2.32 -16.71 10.29
CA PHE A 221 -3.16 -15.82 9.49
C PHE A 221 -4.56 -15.66 10.10
N ALA A 222 -5.09 -16.72 10.73
CA ALA A 222 -6.32 -16.64 11.51
C ALA A 222 -6.17 -15.70 12.72
N ALA A 223 -5.05 -15.78 13.45
CA ALA A 223 -4.72 -14.87 14.54
C ALA A 223 -4.61 -13.41 14.05
N ARG A 224 -4.01 -13.19 12.88
CA ARG A 224 -3.89 -11.86 12.26
C ARG A 224 -5.26 -11.28 11.93
N ARG A 225 -6.14 -12.02 11.23
CA ARG A 225 -7.51 -11.58 10.96
C ARG A 225 -8.26 -11.22 12.25
N LYS A 226 -8.16 -12.06 13.28
CA LYS A 226 -8.78 -11.80 14.58
C LYS A 226 -8.25 -10.52 15.24
N ALA A 227 -6.92 -10.38 15.32
CA ALA A 227 -6.29 -9.20 15.94
C ALA A 227 -6.64 -7.91 15.17
N LEU A 228 -6.63 -7.96 13.83
CA LEU A 228 -7.01 -6.82 13.00
C LEU A 228 -8.46 -6.42 13.24
N LEU A 229 -9.40 -7.36 13.25
CA LEU A 229 -10.81 -7.07 13.56
C LEU A 229 -10.99 -6.45 14.95
N GLN A 230 -10.28 -6.95 15.95
CA GLN A 230 -10.32 -6.37 17.29
C GLN A 230 -9.77 -4.94 17.32
N LEU A 231 -8.69 -4.67 16.59
CA LEU A 231 -8.13 -3.34 16.44
C LEU A 231 -9.13 -2.39 15.76
N LEU A 232 -9.72 -2.82 14.64
CA LEU A 232 -10.72 -2.02 13.90
C LEU A 232 -11.92 -1.68 14.77
N ARG A 233 -12.46 -2.66 15.53
CA ARG A 233 -13.55 -2.45 16.48
C ARG A 233 -13.15 -1.42 17.55
N SER A 234 -11.98 -1.58 18.17
CA SER A 234 -11.48 -0.65 19.18
C SER A 234 -11.36 0.80 18.66
N LEU A 235 -10.93 0.98 17.41
CA LEU A 235 -10.86 2.30 16.79
C LEU A 235 -12.28 2.88 16.55
N ARG A 236 -13.22 2.06 16.09
CA ARG A 236 -14.62 2.47 15.89
C ARG A 236 -15.32 2.82 17.19
N ASP A 237 -15.17 2.00 18.25
CA ASP A 237 -15.77 2.21 19.57
C ASP A 237 -15.27 3.51 20.26
N ARG A 238 -14.12 4.01 19.81
CA ARG A 238 -13.49 5.26 20.29
C ARG A 238 -13.72 6.45 19.35
N ASP A 239 -14.64 6.33 18.40
CA ASP A 239 -14.94 7.36 17.38
C ASP A 239 -13.68 7.89 16.69
N VAL A 240 -12.73 6.99 16.36
CA VAL A 240 -11.55 7.35 15.57
C VAL A 240 -11.95 7.40 14.10
N PRO A 241 -11.59 8.47 13.35
CA PRO A 241 -11.96 8.62 11.95
C PRO A 241 -11.18 7.64 11.07
N LEU A 242 -11.72 6.43 10.90
CA LEU A 242 -11.22 5.41 10.00
C LEU A 242 -12.31 5.10 8.97
N HIS A 243 -11.96 5.14 7.68
CA HIS A 243 -12.93 5.00 6.60
C HIS A 243 -12.81 3.66 5.86
N GLY A 244 -11.63 3.01 5.89
CA GLY A 244 -11.45 1.75 5.20
C GLY A 244 -10.20 1.01 5.63
N ILE A 245 -10.08 -0.21 5.07
CA ILE A 245 -8.89 -1.04 5.18
C ILE A 245 -8.30 -1.32 3.80
N GLY A 246 -6.97 -1.35 3.72
CA GLY A 246 -6.22 -1.85 2.59
C GLY A 246 -5.82 -3.30 2.82
N LEU A 247 -6.08 -4.15 1.84
CA LEU A 247 -5.54 -5.50 1.72
C LEU A 247 -4.34 -5.40 0.80
N GLN A 248 -3.12 -5.54 1.33
CA GLN A 248 -1.92 -5.43 0.48
C GLN A 248 -1.93 -6.51 -0.61
N ALA A 249 -2.27 -7.75 -0.26
CA ALA A 249 -2.31 -8.86 -1.19
C ALA A 249 -0.98 -9.14 -1.89
N HIS A 250 0.14 -9.07 -1.15
CA HIS A 250 1.41 -9.66 -1.58
C HIS A 250 1.29 -11.19 -1.48
N LEU A 251 0.81 -11.79 -2.56
CA LEU A 251 0.52 -13.22 -2.58
C LEU A 251 1.77 -14.06 -2.83
N PHE A 252 1.83 -15.24 -2.21
CA PHE A 252 2.89 -16.22 -2.42
C PHE A 252 2.35 -17.46 -3.14
N ALA A 253 2.97 -17.84 -4.25
CA ALA A 253 2.56 -19.01 -5.04
C ALA A 253 2.56 -20.32 -4.24
N SER A 254 3.39 -20.38 -3.19
CA SER A 254 3.49 -21.54 -2.27
C SER A 254 2.41 -21.62 -1.19
N ARG A 255 1.48 -20.63 -1.11
CA ARG A 255 0.50 -20.54 -0.01
C ARG A 255 -0.93 -20.62 -0.51
N ALA A 256 -1.75 -21.43 0.16
CA ALA A 256 -3.16 -21.57 -0.17
C ALA A 256 -3.99 -20.41 0.43
N ILE A 257 -4.84 -19.82 -0.39
CA ILE A 257 -5.85 -18.84 0.05
C ILE A 257 -6.88 -19.52 0.96
N ASN A 258 -7.23 -18.87 2.05
CA ASN A 258 -8.34 -19.27 2.91
C ASN A 258 -9.59 -18.48 2.52
N ARG A 259 -10.31 -18.98 1.51
CA ARG A 259 -11.53 -18.32 1.01
C ARG A 259 -12.52 -18.01 2.13
N ASP A 260 -12.92 -19.02 2.90
CA ASP A 260 -13.94 -18.87 3.94
C ASP A 260 -13.49 -17.89 5.04
N GLY A 261 -12.27 -18.07 5.56
CA GLY A 261 -11.74 -17.19 6.59
C GLY A 261 -11.53 -15.75 6.14
N LEU A 262 -11.21 -15.52 4.86
CA LEU A 262 -11.13 -14.19 4.28
C LEU A 262 -12.53 -13.59 4.09
N GLN A 263 -13.48 -14.35 3.60
CA GLN A 263 -14.86 -13.89 3.42
C GLN A 263 -15.53 -13.56 4.76
N ASP A 264 -15.34 -14.37 5.80
CA ASP A 264 -15.86 -14.08 7.14
C ASP A 264 -15.25 -12.78 7.69
N PHE A 265 -13.93 -12.61 7.55
CA PHE A 265 -13.24 -11.36 7.90
C PHE A 265 -13.85 -10.16 7.17
N LEU A 266 -14.09 -10.25 5.86
CA LEU A 266 -14.64 -9.15 5.06
C LEU A 266 -16.09 -8.82 5.43
N ARG A 267 -16.92 -9.81 5.79
CA ARG A 267 -18.28 -9.56 6.30
C ARG A 267 -18.24 -8.75 7.59
N GLU A 268 -17.31 -9.05 8.50
CA GLU A 268 -17.12 -8.31 9.75
C GLU A 268 -16.62 -6.87 9.49
N VAL A 269 -15.71 -6.69 8.52
CA VAL A 269 -15.26 -5.36 8.10
C VAL A 269 -16.41 -4.55 7.51
N ALA A 270 -17.24 -5.14 6.68
CA ALA A 270 -18.43 -4.50 6.11
C ALA A 270 -19.47 -4.13 7.20
N ALA A 271 -19.64 -5.00 8.21
CA ALA A 271 -20.51 -4.70 9.38
C ALA A 271 -20.02 -3.48 10.17
N LEU A 272 -18.71 -3.22 10.20
CA LEU A 272 -18.11 -2.01 10.77
C LEU A 272 -18.28 -0.76 9.87
N LYS A 273 -18.90 -0.91 8.70
CA LYS A 273 -19.06 0.16 7.68
C LYS A 273 -17.71 0.72 7.20
N LEU A 274 -16.73 -0.15 7.07
CA LEU A 274 -15.42 0.19 6.50
C LEU A 274 -15.35 -0.24 5.04
N ASP A 275 -14.82 0.64 4.21
CA ASP A 275 -14.50 0.33 2.82
C ASP A 275 -13.31 -0.63 2.73
N VAL A 276 -13.25 -1.42 1.66
CA VAL A 276 -12.13 -2.30 1.36
C VAL A 276 -11.43 -1.84 0.09
N LEU A 277 -10.11 -1.78 0.12
CA LEU A 277 -9.25 -1.54 -1.04
C LEU A 277 -8.29 -2.72 -1.19
N ILE A 278 -7.98 -3.12 -2.42
CA ILE A 278 -6.83 -3.99 -2.71
C ILE A 278 -5.70 -3.06 -3.12
N THR A 279 -4.62 -3.02 -2.35
CA THR A 279 -3.68 -1.90 -2.39
C THR A 279 -2.33 -2.19 -3.03
N GLU A 280 -1.90 -3.46 -3.05
CA GLU A 280 -0.51 -3.80 -3.40
C GLU A 280 -0.39 -5.17 -4.08
N LEU A 281 -1.44 -5.61 -4.79
CA LEU A 281 -1.52 -6.94 -5.37
C LEU A 281 -0.28 -7.25 -6.23
N ASP A 282 0.41 -8.31 -5.87
CA ASP A 282 1.40 -9.01 -6.68
C ASP A 282 1.45 -10.49 -6.27
N VAL A 283 2.10 -11.34 -7.07
CA VAL A 283 2.23 -12.76 -6.75
C VAL A 283 3.69 -13.19 -6.84
N ILE A 284 4.27 -13.50 -5.68
CA ILE A 284 5.65 -13.95 -5.56
C ILE A 284 5.73 -15.42 -5.99
N ASP A 285 6.42 -15.66 -7.10
CA ASP A 285 6.53 -16.96 -7.78
C ASP A 285 7.91 -17.65 -7.57
N ASP A 286 8.61 -17.29 -6.48
CA ASP A 286 10.00 -17.68 -6.20
C ASP A 286 10.25 -19.19 -6.12
N GLU A 287 9.29 -19.95 -5.62
CA GLU A 287 9.42 -21.39 -5.37
C GLU A 287 8.81 -22.26 -6.50
N PHE A 288 8.14 -21.67 -7.47
CA PHE A 288 7.45 -22.43 -8.50
C PHE A 288 8.35 -22.73 -9.70
N PRO A 289 8.73 -24.02 -9.92
CA PRO A 289 9.45 -24.42 -11.12
C PRO A 289 8.48 -24.47 -12.31
N GLY A 290 8.97 -24.18 -13.51
CA GLY A 290 8.16 -24.32 -14.70
C GLY A 290 8.51 -23.33 -15.80
N ARG A 291 7.91 -23.56 -16.96
CA ARG A 291 8.03 -22.65 -18.10
C ARG A 291 7.34 -21.32 -17.78
N VAL A 292 7.73 -20.27 -18.46
CA VAL A 292 7.17 -18.92 -18.30
C VAL A 292 5.64 -18.92 -18.37
N SER A 293 5.05 -19.65 -19.35
CA SER A 293 3.59 -19.72 -19.48
C SER A 293 2.89 -20.41 -18.30
N GLU A 294 3.52 -21.42 -17.71
CA GLU A 294 2.98 -22.13 -16.54
C GLU A 294 3.05 -21.25 -15.29
N ARG A 295 4.14 -20.51 -15.12
CA ARG A 295 4.31 -19.56 -14.04
C ARG A 295 3.31 -18.40 -14.15
N ASP A 296 3.13 -17.82 -15.34
CA ASP A 296 2.16 -16.76 -15.58
C ASP A 296 0.72 -17.24 -15.33
N ALA A 297 0.40 -18.49 -15.71
CA ALA A 297 -0.91 -19.07 -15.42
C ALA A 297 -1.14 -19.29 -13.92
N LEU A 298 -0.12 -19.74 -13.18
CA LEU A 298 -0.18 -19.89 -11.72
C LEU A 298 -0.40 -18.56 -11.03
N VAL A 299 0.37 -17.53 -11.40
CA VAL A 299 0.25 -16.15 -10.88
C VAL A 299 -1.17 -15.63 -11.08
N ALA A 300 -1.69 -15.77 -12.30
CA ALA A 300 -3.05 -15.36 -12.63
C ALA A 300 -4.12 -16.15 -11.86
N GLY A 301 -3.93 -17.48 -11.75
CA GLY A 301 -4.86 -18.35 -11.03
C GLY A 301 -4.97 -18.04 -9.55
N LEU A 302 -3.83 -17.77 -8.87
CA LEU A 302 -3.83 -17.42 -7.45
C LEU A 302 -4.45 -16.04 -7.20
N ALA A 303 -4.10 -15.05 -8.03
CA ALA A 303 -4.72 -13.73 -7.96
C ALA A 303 -6.24 -13.82 -8.22
N GLY A 304 -6.67 -14.66 -9.17
CA GLY A 304 -8.09 -14.92 -9.45
C GLY A 304 -8.84 -15.49 -8.23
N GLN A 305 -8.26 -16.48 -7.54
CA GLN A 305 -8.83 -17.04 -6.32
C GLN A 305 -9.00 -15.99 -5.21
N PHE A 306 -7.99 -15.12 -5.04
CA PHE A 306 -8.06 -14.04 -4.08
C PHE A 306 -9.12 -13.00 -4.46
N LEU A 307 -9.11 -12.53 -5.70
CA LEU A 307 -10.08 -11.54 -6.20
C LEU A 307 -11.52 -12.07 -6.13
N GLU A 308 -11.73 -13.35 -6.45
CA GLU A 308 -13.03 -14.00 -6.30
C GLU A 308 -13.50 -13.99 -4.85
N ALA A 309 -12.61 -14.42 -3.91
CA ALA A 309 -12.95 -14.48 -2.50
C ALA A 309 -13.33 -13.09 -1.94
N VAL A 310 -12.67 -12.02 -2.42
CA VAL A 310 -12.99 -10.65 -2.00
C VAL A 310 -14.27 -10.15 -2.67
N CYS A 311 -14.37 -10.25 -4.00
CA CYS A 311 -15.46 -9.66 -4.77
C CYS A 311 -16.82 -10.35 -4.56
N ASP A 312 -16.84 -11.59 -4.07
CA ASP A 312 -18.09 -12.27 -3.70
C ASP A 312 -18.74 -11.71 -2.41
N VAL A 313 -18.00 -10.95 -1.62
CA VAL A 313 -18.48 -10.40 -0.33
C VAL A 313 -18.57 -8.88 -0.36
N VAL A 314 -17.58 -8.22 -0.92
CA VAL A 314 -17.50 -6.76 -0.98
C VAL A 314 -17.05 -6.30 -2.35
N ARG A 315 -17.50 -5.12 -2.76
CA ARG A 315 -16.94 -4.44 -3.94
C ARG A 315 -15.77 -3.56 -3.51
N PRO A 316 -14.50 -3.91 -3.81
CA PRO A 316 -13.35 -3.06 -3.48
C PRO A 316 -13.49 -1.68 -4.12
N LYS A 317 -13.03 -0.65 -3.42
CA LYS A 317 -13.00 0.73 -3.95
C LYS A 317 -11.94 0.94 -5.01
N ALA A 318 -10.88 0.15 -4.98
CA ALA A 318 -9.82 0.10 -5.98
C ALA A 318 -9.16 -1.29 -6.00
N ILE A 319 -8.56 -1.65 -7.14
CA ILE A 319 -7.61 -2.75 -7.27
C ILE A 319 -6.29 -2.15 -7.74
N LEU A 320 -5.27 -2.21 -6.89
CA LEU A 320 -3.95 -1.67 -7.15
C LEU A 320 -2.91 -2.78 -7.09
N THR A 321 -1.97 -2.78 -8.03
CA THR A 321 -0.82 -3.69 -8.03
C THR A 321 0.43 -2.98 -7.50
N TRP A 322 1.35 -3.71 -6.83
CA TRP A 322 2.59 -3.09 -6.36
C TRP A 322 3.65 -3.09 -7.47
N GLY A 323 3.37 -2.28 -8.46
CA GLY A 323 4.05 -2.17 -9.74
C GLY A 323 3.12 -2.54 -10.90
N LEU A 324 3.43 -2.05 -12.10
CA LEU A 324 2.66 -2.38 -13.32
C LEU A 324 3.34 -3.47 -14.14
N SER A 325 4.67 -3.52 -14.14
CA SER A 325 5.48 -4.39 -15.00
C SER A 325 6.60 -5.06 -14.23
N ASP A 326 6.88 -6.32 -14.58
CA ASP A 326 8.00 -7.10 -14.04
C ASP A 326 9.36 -6.38 -14.22
N ARG A 327 9.45 -5.39 -15.13
CA ARG A 327 10.65 -4.56 -15.35
C ARG A 327 11.07 -3.79 -14.10
N TYR A 328 10.10 -3.37 -13.28
CA TYR A 328 10.29 -2.51 -12.11
C TYR A 328 9.76 -3.14 -10.83
N THR A 329 9.65 -4.47 -10.77
CA THR A 329 9.18 -5.15 -9.54
C THR A 329 10.23 -5.14 -8.44
N TRP A 330 9.76 -4.96 -7.20
CA TRP A 330 10.58 -5.05 -5.98
C TRP A 330 10.93 -6.50 -5.57
N VAL A 331 10.16 -7.48 -6.07
CA VAL A 331 10.21 -8.88 -5.62
C VAL A 331 11.61 -9.48 -5.65
N PRO A 332 12.45 -9.31 -6.70
CA PRO A 332 13.78 -9.91 -6.73
C PRO A 332 14.75 -9.41 -5.66
N THR A 333 14.46 -8.25 -5.06
CA THR A 333 15.31 -7.71 -3.99
C THR A 333 15.26 -8.59 -2.74
N TYR A 334 14.11 -9.23 -2.47
CA TYR A 334 13.87 -9.98 -1.24
C TYR A 334 13.50 -11.45 -1.47
N PHE A 335 12.93 -11.76 -2.62
CA PHE A 335 12.44 -13.10 -3.00
C PHE A 335 13.01 -13.51 -4.35
N LYS A 336 14.35 -13.41 -4.45
CA LYS A 336 15.07 -13.80 -5.66
C LYS A 336 14.90 -15.30 -5.90
N ARG A 337 14.57 -15.67 -7.13
CA ARG A 337 14.46 -17.06 -7.53
C ARG A 337 15.79 -17.79 -7.45
N THR A 338 15.75 -19.04 -7.01
CA THR A 338 16.95 -19.90 -6.89
C THR A 338 17.44 -20.44 -8.23
N ASP A 339 16.56 -20.48 -9.25
CA ASP A 339 16.90 -20.94 -10.62
C ASP A 339 17.52 -19.85 -11.51
N GLY A 340 17.71 -18.64 -10.98
CA GLY A 340 18.27 -17.50 -11.70
C GLY A 340 17.34 -16.85 -12.74
N MET A 341 16.13 -17.36 -12.91
CA MET A 341 15.12 -16.74 -13.78
C MET A 341 14.49 -15.50 -13.10
N PRO A 342 14.05 -14.49 -13.87
CA PRO A 342 13.39 -13.34 -13.29
C PRO A 342 12.04 -13.72 -12.66
N ASN A 343 11.67 -13.05 -11.56
CA ASN A 343 10.31 -13.10 -10.99
C ASN A 343 9.32 -12.48 -11.98
N ARG A 344 8.08 -12.96 -11.94
CA ARG A 344 7.01 -12.53 -12.85
C ARG A 344 5.69 -12.21 -12.11
N PRO A 345 5.72 -11.31 -11.10
CA PRO A 345 4.60 -11.10 -10.18
C PRO A 345 3.49 -10.18 -10.71
N LEU A 346 3.74 -9.39 -11.76
CA LEU A 346 2.93 -8.23 -12.15
C LEU A 346 2.13 -8.44 -13.44
N PRO A 347 1.15 -7.57 -13.74
CA PRO A 347 0.27 -7.72 -14.90
C PRO A 347 0.94 -7.62 -16.27
N LEU A 348 2.02 -6.82 -16.38
CA LEU A 348 2.82 -6.72 -17.60
C LEU A 348 4.18 -7.38 -17.39
N ASP A 349 4.70 -8.01 -18.44
CA ASP A 349 6.06 -8.52 -18.42
C ASP A 349 7.12 -7.40 -18.54
N ALA A 350 8.41 -7.77 -18.57
CA ALA A 350 9.49 -6.81 -18.69
C ALA A 350 9.51 -6.07 -20.05
N ASP A 351 8.85 -6.59 -21.08
CA ASP A 351 8.65 -5.94 -22.37
C ASP A 351 7.36 -5.13 -22.45
N LEU A 352 6.66 -4.95 -21.32
CA LEU A 352 5.36 -4.27 -21.20
C LEU A 352 4.20 -4.96 -21.94
N LYS A 353 4.34 -6.25 -22.22
CA LYS A 353 3.26 -7.06 -22.80
C LYS A 353 2.36 -7.59 -21.70
N ARG A 354 1.05 -7.64 -21.98
CA ARG A 354 0.06 -8.18 -21.05
C ARG A 354 0.30 -9.66 -20.76
N LYS A 355 0.17 -10.02 -19.49
CA LYS A 355 0.19 -11.38 -18.98
C LYS A 355 -1.22 -11.80 -18.56
N PRO A 356 -1.49 -13.11 -18.35
CA PRO A 356 -2.80 -13.59 -17.90
C PRO A 356 -3.33 -12.90 -16.63
N LEU A 357 -2.46 -12.45 -15.73
CA LEU A 357 -2.84 -11.67 -14.55
C LEU A 357 -3.58 -10.37 -14.93
N PHE A 358 -3.17 -9.71 -16.03
CA PHE A 358 -3.86 -8.51 -16.49
C PHE A 358 -5.33 -8.79 -16.83
N ASP A 359 -5.57 -9.89 -17.54
CA ASP A 359 -6.93 -10.26 -17.97
C ASP A 359 -7.82 -10.66 -16.79
N VAL A 360 -7.25 -11.35 -15.79
CA VAL A 360 -7.94 -11.68 -14.54
C VAL A 360 -8.34 -10.40 -13.78
N ILE A 361 -7.44 -9.43 -13.64
CA ILE A 361 -7.77 -8.15 -13.00
C ILE A 361 -8.89 -7.44 -13.77
N GLU A 362 -8.81 -7.39 -15.12
CA GLU A 362 -9.83 -6.75 -15.94
C GLU A 362 -11.20 -7.44 -15.83
N GLU A 363 -11.24 -8.76 -15.66
CA GLU A 363 -12.47 -9.52 -15.43
C GLU A 363 -13.13 -9.07 -14.11
N TYR A 364 -12.39 -9.12 -12.98
CA TYR A 364 -12.97 -8.80 -11.67
C TYR A 364 -13.32 -7.32 -11.50
N ARG A 365 -12.61 -6.40 -12.14
CA ARG A 365 -12.98 -4.99 -12.16
C ARG A 365 -14.37 -4.73 -12.75
N ARG A 366 -14.77 -5.54 -13.71
CA ARG A 366 -16.02 -5.38 -14.48
C ARG A 366 -17.18 -6.19 -13.92
N LYS A 367 -16.92 -7.15 -13.03
CA LYS A 367 -18.00 -7.90 -12.37
C LYS A 367 -18.87 -6.92 -11.58
N SER A 368 -20.17 -6.92 -11.85
CA SER A 368 -21.17 -6.28 -11.00
C SER A 368 -21.41 -7.19 -9.82
N VAL A 369 -21.24 -6.69 -8.61
CA VAL A 369 -21.67 -7.37 -7.38
C VAL A 369 -23.13 -7.08 -7.15
#